data_600f15f17a3f16385f9b71d3004f9750
#
_entry.id   600f15f17a3f16385f9b71d3004f9750
#
_cell.length_a   1.000
_cell.length_b   1.000
_cell.length_c   1.000
_cell.angle_alpha   90.00
_cell.angle_beta   90.00
_cell.angle_gamma   90.00
#
_symmetry.space_group_name_H-M   'P 1'
#
loop_
_entity.id
_entity.type
_entity.pdbx_description
1 polymer ?
#
loop_
_entity_poly.entity_id
_entity_poly.type
_entity_poly.pdbx_seq_one_letter_code
_entity_poly.pdbx_strand_id
1 'polypeptide(L)'
;MFSYANESFDVVLSRNLTWTLPEPEKAYREWFRILKPGGVLLNFDADYAANARSHSIQNCKVAPDSPYGHIGMTDALQQENDEITLTMDIGQLRPAWDMRVLRRIGFSDCRADATVGQRILGAMDLKHAPMFGIWARKS
;
A
#
# COMPACT_ATOMS: atom_id res chain seq x y z
N MET A 1 -2.45 -23.47 -3.95
CA MET A 1 -2.01 -22.47 -2.95
C MET A 1 -0.70 -22.93 -2.34
N PHE A 2 0.34 -22.16 -2.45
CA PHE A 2 1.61 -22.49 -1.81
C PHE A 2 1.48 -22.20 -0.31
N SER A 3 1.60 -23.24 0.51
CA SER A 3 1.62 -23.09 1.95
C SER A 3 3.08 -23.15 2.42
N TYR A 4 3.60 -22.03 2.88
CA TYR A 4 4.93 -21.98 3.48
C TYR A 4 4.86 -22.42 4.95
N ALA A 5 5.92 -23.08 5.43
CA ALA A 5 6.04 -23.43 6.84
C ALA A 5 6.13 -22.16 7.72
N ASN A 6 5.78 -22.30 9.00
CA ASN A 6 6.00 -21.22 9.96
C ASN A 6 7.49 -20.90 10.03
N GLU A 7 7.81 -19.62 10.27
CA GLU A 7 9.18 -19.19 10.56
C GLU A 7 10.21 -19.60 9.51
N SER A 8 9.83 -19.46 8.22
CA SER A 8 10.66 -19.89 7.08
C SER A 8 11.51 -18.78 6.49
N PHE A 9 11.10 -17.51 6.67
CA PHE A 9 11.70 -16.39 5.98
C PHE A 9 12.32 -15.37 6.94
N ASP A 10 13.44 -14.80 6.53
CA ASP A 10 14.11 -13.72 7.25
C ASP A 10 13.51 -12.35 6.89
N VAL A 11 13.01 -12.24 5.65
CA VAL A 11 12.42 -10.99 5.13
C VAL A 11 11.19 -11.33 4.28
N VAL A 12 10.13 -10.55 4.46
CA VAL A 12 9.01 -10.45 3.54
C VAL A 12 9.00 -9.05 2.94
N LEU A 13 9.03 -8.96 1.62
CA LEU A 13 8.97 -7.71 0.88
C LEU A 13 7.70 -7.66 0.05
N SER A 14 6.95 -6.58 0.18
CA SER A 14 5.75 -6.30 -0.60
C SER A 14 5.80 -4.90 -1.18
N ARG A 15 5.27 -4.73 -2.39
CA ARG A 15 5.11 -3.43 -3.03
C ARG A 15 3.83 -3.40 -3.86
N ASN A 16 3.04 -2.34 -3.70
CA ASN A 16 1.79 -2.11 -4.44
C ASN A 16 0.83 -3.31 -4.41
N LEU A 17 0.75 -4.00 -3.28
CA LEU A 17 -0.08 -5.20 -3.14
C LEU A 17 -1.21 -5.02 -2.14
N THR A 18 -0.91 -4.51 -0.95
CA THR A 18 -1.89 -4.53 0.16
C THR A 18 -3.12 -3.67 -0.10
N TRP A 19 -3.01 -2.64 -0.94
CA TRP A 19 -4.15 -1.82 -1.34
C TRP A 19 -5.16 -2.57 -2.23
N THR A 20 -4.74 -3.65 -2.91
CA THR A 20 -5.60 -4.47 -3.77
C THR A 20 -6.31 -5.59 -3.02
N LEU A 21 -5.94 -5.83 -1.78
CA LEU A 21 -6.47 -6.95 -1.00
C LEU A 21 -7.78 -6.54 -0.30
N PRO A 22 -8.84 -7.33 -0.39
CA PRO A 22 -10.08 -7.05 0.33
C PRO A 22 -9.90 -7.15 1.85
N GLU A 23 -8.98 -7.98 2.30
CA GLU A 23 -8.67 -8.19 3.72
C GLU A 23 -7.15 -8.16 3.97
N PRO A 24 -6.51 -6.99 3.89
CA PRO A 24 -5.04 -6.90 4.01
C PRO A 24 -4.51 -7.34 5.38
N GLU A 25 -5.33 -7.31 6.42
CA GLU A 25 -4.96 -7.86 7.73
C GLU A 25 -4.65 -9.35 7.66
N LYS A 26 -5.37 -10.12 6.84
CA LYS A 26 -5.07 -11.55 6.65
C LYS A 26 -3.67 -11.77 6.06
N ALA A 27 -3.26 -10.92 5.11
CA ALA A 27 -1.90 -10.97 4.57
C ALA A 27 -0.86 -10.66 5.66
N TYR A 28 -1.09 -9.63 6.47
CA TYR A 28 -0.19 -9.29 7.58
C TYR A 28 -0.05 -10.43 8.61
N ARG A 29 -1.14 -11.12 8.93
CA ARG A 29 -1.11 -12.29 9.82
C ARG A 29 -0.31 -13.43 9.22
N GLU A 30 -0.50 -13.68 7.93
CA GLU A 30 0.23 -14.72 7.22
C GLU A 30 1.72 -14.40 7.13
N TRP A 31 2.09 -13.16 6.81
CA TRP A 31 3.48 -12.72 6.79
C TRP A 31 4.13 -12.81 8.17
N PHE A 32 3.39 -12.48 9.22
CA PHE A 32 3.88 -12.67 10.60
C PHE A 32 4.14 -14.15 10.90
N ARG A 33 3.25 -15.03 10.47
CA ARG A 33 3.39 -16.48 10.67
C ARG A 33 4.64 -17.05 10.01
N ILE A 34 4.90 -16.66 8.75
CA ILE A 34 6.01 -17.20 7.96
C ILE A 34 7.36 -16.55 8.25
N LEU A 35 7.37 -15.35 8.85
CA LEU A 35 8.61 -14.73 9.29
C LEU A 35 9.20 -15.44 10.50
N LYS A 36 10.51 -15.63 10.48
CA LYS A 36 11.27 -16.08 11.66
C LYS A 36 11.24 -15.05 12.78
N PRO A 37 11.47 -15.45 14.05
CA PRO A 37 11.79 -14.49 15.10
C PRO A 37 12.95 -13.58 14.68
N GLY A 38 12.81 -12.28 14.85
CA GLY A 38 13.77 -11.28 14.34
C GLY A 38 13.62 -10.93 12.87
N GLY A 39 12.79 -11.66 12.12
CA GLY A 39 12.52 -11.40 10.71
C GLY A 39 11.77 -10.08 10.48
N VAL A 40 11.88 -9.55 9.29
CA VAL A 40 11.44 -8.19 8.93
C VAL A 40 10.43 -8.21 7.81
N LEU A 41 9.34 -7.46 7.99
CA LEU A 41 8.42 -7.07 6.94
C LEU A 41 8.82 -5.70 6.39
N LEU A 42 8.92 -5.61 5.06
CA LEU A 42 9.03 -4.37 4.31
C LEU A 42 7.81 -4.26 3.38
N ASN A 43 6.99 -3.25 3.58
CA ASN A 43 5.81 -3.01 2.72
C ASN A 43 5.83 -1.59 2.18
N PHE A 44 5.88 -1.45 0.86
CA PHE A 44 5.78 -0.17 0.14
C PHE A 44 4.44 -0.12 -0.57
N ASP A 45 3.63 0.87 -0.22
CA ASP A 45 2.28 0.99 -0.76
C ASP A 45 1.82 2.46 -0.78
N ALA A 46 0.60 2.71 -1.22
CA ALA A 46 -0.03 4.01 -1.19
C ALA A 46 -1.53 3.86 -0.91
N ASP A 47 -2.17 4.94 -0.44
CA ASP A 47 -3.62 4.98 -0.28
C ASP A 47 -4.28 5.37 -1.60
N TYR A 48 -4.32 4.43 -2.55
CA TYR A 48 -4.89 4.67 -3.88
C TYR A 48 -6.39 4.99 -3.85
N ALA A 49 -7.12 4.50 -2.86
CA ALA A 49 -8.51 4.86 -2.67
C ALA A 49 -8.66 6.36 -2.30
N ALA A 50 -7.75 6.91 -1.48
CA ALA A 50 -7.71 8.34 -1.20
C ALA A 50 -7.45 9.16 -2.48
N ASN A 51 -6.57 8.68 -3.36
CA ASN A 51 -6.32 9.32 -4.64
C ASN A 51 -7.58 9.30 -5.54
N ALA A 52 -8.25 8.16 -5.67
CA ALA A 52 -9.48 8.03 -6.45
C ALA A 52 -10.61 8.94 -5.91
N ARG A 53 -10.77 9.01 -4.59
CA ARG A 53 -11.71 9.95 -3.96
C ARG A 53 -11.39 11.41 -4.29
N SER A 54 -10.11 11.78 -4.36
CA SER A 54 -9.70 13.15 -4.70
C SER A 54 -10.05 13.52 -6.14
N HIS A 55 -9.97 12.59 -7.08
CA HIS A 55 -10.38 12.82 -8.46
C HIS A 55 -11.88 13.13 -8.58
N SER A 56 -12.73 12.40 -7.87
CA SER A 56 -14.17 12.61 -7.89
C SER A 56 -14.58 13.98 -7.30
N ILE A 57 -13.83 14.49 -6.33
CA ILE A 57 -14.12 15.77 -5.67
C ILE A 57 -13.58 16.96 -6.47
N GLN A 58 -12.43 16.82 -7.11
CA GLN A 58 -11.68 17.95 -7.66
C GLN A 58 -11.68 18.01 -9.19
N ASN A 59 -12.31 17.08 -9.91
CA ASN A 59 -12.17 16.92 -11.36
C ASN A 59 -10.69 16.97 -11.81
N CYS A 60 -9.78 16.45 -10.98
CA CYS A 60 -8.35 16.50 -11.23
C CYS A 60 -7.97 15.54 -12.35
N LYS A 61 -7.62 16.10 -13.49
CA LYS A 61 -7.00 15.32 -14.58
C LYS A 61 -5.57 14.99 -14.21
N VAL A 62 -5.19 13.71 -14.38
CA VAL A 62 -3.79 13.31 -14.31
C VAL A 62 -3.05 13.91 -15.51
N ALA A 63 -1.92 14.57 -15.27
CA ALA A 63 -1.13 15.15 -16.35
C ALA A 63 -0.71 14.05 -17.34
N PRO A 64 -0.78 14.30 -18.67
CA PRO A 64 -0.45 13.28 -19.68
C PRO A 64 0.98 12.74 -19.59
N ASP A 65 1.89 13.51 -19.03
CA ASP A 65 3.29 13.19 -18.82
C ASP A 65 3.59 12.58 -17.43
N SER A 66 2.56 12.39 -16.61
CA SER A 66 2.69 11.66 -15.36
C SER A 66 3.00 10.19 -15.64
N PRO A 67 3.93 9.56 -14.90
CA PRO A 67 4.18 8.11 -15.02
C PRO A 67 2.96 7.25 -14.63
N TYR A 68 1.98 7.85 -13.96
CA TYR A 68 0.68 7.27 -13.67
C TYR A 68 -0.40 7.70 -14.67
N GLY A 69 -0.08 8.66 -15.56
CA GLY A 69 -0.88 9.01 -16.71
C GLY A 69 -0.53 8.08 -17.86
N HIS A 70 -1.33 7.06 -18.08
CA HIS A 70 -1.13 6.18 -19.23
C HIS A 70 -1.40 6.92 -20.52
N ILE A 71 -0.54 6.73 -21.52
CA ILE A 71 -0.77 7.23 -22.87
C ILE A 71 -2.12 6.69 -23.35
N GLY A 72 -3.02 7.58 -23.78
CA GLY A 72 -4.36 7.21 -24.22
C GLY A 72 -5.42 7.10 -23.11
N MET A 73 -5.10 7.50 -21.90
CA MET A 73 -6.09 7.57 -20.81
C MET A 73 -7.12 8.65 -21.16
N THR A 74 -8.38 8.25 -21.33
CA THR A 74 -9.52 9.14 -21.48
C THR A 74 -10.17 9.43 -20.12
N ASP A 75 -10.99 10.49 -20.04
CA ASP A 75 -11.76 10.80 -18.83
C ASP A 75 -12.66 9.61 -18.43
N ALA A 76 -13.26 8.91 -19.41
CA ALA A 76 -14.08 7.72 -19.16
C ALA A 76 -13.27 6.56 -18.57
N LEU A 77 -12.08 6.28 -19.10
CA LEU A 77 -11.18 5.24 -18.57
C LEU A 77 -10.65 5.62 -17.18
N GLN A 78 -10.37 6.89 -16.93
CA GLN A 78 -9.96 7.35 -15.60
C GLN A 78 -11.09 7.15 -14.59
N GLN A 79 -12.31 7.50 -14.94
CA GLN A 79 -13.47 7.29 -14.09
C GLN A 79 -13.68 5.81 -13.77
N GLU A 80 -13.61 4.94 -14.78
CA GLU A 80 -13.73 3.49 -14.59
C GLU A 80 -12.62 2.95 -13.67
N ASN A 81 -11.39 3.41 -13.86
CA ASN A 81 -10.27 3.04 -12.99
C ASN A 81 -10.50 3.50 -11.53
N ASP A 82 -11.01 4.71 -11.34
CA ASP A 82 -11.31 5.23 -10.00
C ASP A 82 -12.45 4.45 -9.35
N GLU A 83 -13.50 4.09 -10.11
CA GLU A 83 -14.62 3.27 -9.63
C GLU A 83 -14.12 1.89 -9.18
N ILE A 84 -13.27 1.23 -9.98
CA ILE A 84 -12.66 -0.06 -9.62
C ILE A 84 -11.78 0.10 -8.37
N THR A 85 -10.97 1.13 -8.31
CA THR A 85 -10.09 1.39 -7.15
C THR A 85 -10.90 1.60 -5.88
N LEU A 86 -12.03 2.30 -5.95
CA LEU A 86 -12.90 2.51 -4.81
C LEU A 86 -13.59 1.23 -4.31
N THR A 87 -13.75 0.22 -5.15
CA THR A 87 -14.24 -1.10 -4.69
C THR A 87 -13.25 -1.80 -3.74
N MET A 88 -11.97 -1.41 -3.77
CA MET A 88 -10.91 -1.93 -2.92
C MET A 88 -10.68 -1.06 -1.67
N ASP A 89 -11.45 0.01 -1.50
CA ASP A 89 -11.36 0.90 -0.35
C ASP A 89 -11.85 0.18 0.92
N ILE A 90 -10.94 -0.03 1.86
CA ILE A 90 -11.26 -0.63 3.17
C ILE A 90 -11.81 0.39 4.17
N GLY A 91 -12.02 1.63 3.76
CA GLY A 91 -12.52 2.71 4.62
C GLY A 91 -11.57 3.14 5.72
N GLN A 92 -10.28 2.92 5.56
CA GLN A 92 -9.24 3.20 6.55
C GLN A 92 -8.17 4.14 5.99
N LEU A 93 -7.67 5.03 6.83
CA LEU A 93 -6.53 5.88 6.47
C LEU A 93 -5.22 5.11 6.59
N ARG A 94 -4.48 5.03 5.50
CA ARG A 94 -3.22 4.34 5.41
C ARG A 94 -2.05 5.34 5.39
N PRO A 95 -0.90 5.04 5.96
CA PRO A 95 -0.50 3.80 6.63
C PRO A 95 -0.87 3.72 8.12
N ALA A 96 -1.60 4.68 8.68
CA ALA A 96 -1.92 4.70 10.11
C ALA A 96 -2.69 3.45 10.57
N TRP A 97 -3.63 3.00 9.75
CA TRP A 97 -4.37 1.75 10.00
C TRP A 97 -3.43 0.54 10.00
N ASP A 98 -2.56 0.45 9.00
CA ASP A 98 -1.58 -0.64 8.87
C ASP A 98 -0.72 -0.77 10.13
N MET A 99 -0.23 0.36 10.63
CA MET A 99 0.61 0.41 11.83
C MET A 99 -0.12 -0.11 13.08
N ARG A 100 -1.42 0.21 13.22
CA ARG A 100 -2.23 -0.33 14.32
C ARG A 100 -2.43 -1.83 14.20
N VAL A 101 -2.72 -2.31 12.98
CA VAL A 101 -2.92 -3.73 12.70
C VAL A 101 -1.65 -4.53 12.97
N LEU A 102 -0.51 -4.08 12.45
CA LEU A 102 0.78 -4.76 12.64
C LEU A 102 1.14 -4.91 14.12
N ARG A 103 0.97 -3.84 14.92
CA ARG A 103 1.20 -3.89 16.38
C ARG A 103 0.25 -4.87 17.06
N ARG A 104 -1.04 -4.86 16.68
CA ARG A 104 -2.03 -5.79 17.22
C ARG A 104 -1.73 -7.26 16.89
N ILE A 105 -1.16 -7.53 15.72
CA ILE A 105 -0.74 -8.87 15.30
C ILE A 105 0.46 -9.36 16.14
N GLY A 106 1.33 -8.45 16.57
CA GLY A 106 2.47 -8.79 17.42
C GLY A 106 3.83 -8.36 16.89
N PHE A 107 3.87 -7.59 15.81
CA PHE A 107 5.12 -6.96 15.39
C PHE A 107 5.59 -5.97 16.46
N SER A 108 6.85 -6.07 16.85
CA SER A 108 7.40 -5.33 18.01
C SER A 108 7.90 -3.93 17.65
N ASP A 109 8.69 -3.82 16.61
CA ASP A 109 9.27 -2.55 16.16
C ASP A 109 8.65 -2.19 14.80
N CYS A 110 7.68 -1.29 14.83
CA CYS A 110 6.96 -0.86 13.63
C CYS A 110 7.24 0.60 13.34
N ARG A 111 7.73 0.88 12.15
CA ARG A 111 8.02 2.23 11.65
C ARG A 111 7.33 2.45 10.31
N ALA A 112 6.83 3.65 10.11
CA ALA A 112 6.30 4.10 8.82
C ALA A 112 7.05 5.33 8.35
N ASP A 113 7.38 5.36 7.07
CA ASP A 113 8.00 6.49 6.40
C ASP A 113 7.07 6.99 5.28
N ALA A 114 6.44 8.12 5.53
CA ALA A 114 5.55 8.77 4.58
C ALA A 114 6.30 9.60 3.52
N THR A 115 7.62 9.70 3.61
CA THR A 115 8.47 10.51 2.70
C THR A 115 9.24 9.66 1.69
N VAL A 116 9.14 8.34 1.78
CA VAL A 116 9.90 7.43 0.92
C VAL A 116 9.57 7.63 -0.56
N GLY A 117 8.30 7.89 -0.89
CA GLY A 117 7.87 8.17 -2.25
C GLY A 117 8.54 9.42 -2.82
N GLN A 118 8.61 10.48 -2.05
CA GLN A 118 9.29 11.70 -2.46
C GLN A 118 10.79 11.48 -2.72
N ARG A 119 11.45 10.67 -1.89
CA ARG A 119 12.88 10.36 -2.06
C ARG A 119 13.17 9.46 -3.27
N ILE A 120 12.27 8.52 -3.57
CA ILE A 120 12.45 7.53 -4.64
C ILE A 120 11.85 8.02 -5.95
N LEU A 121 10.65 8.57 -5.93
CA LEU A 121 9.87 8.95 -7.11
C LEU A 121 9.95 10.45 -7.40
N GLY A 122 10.31 11.29 -6.41
CA GLY A 122 10.37 12.73 -6.57
C GLY A 122 9.02 13.31 -7.00
N ALA A 123 9.04 14.12 -8.07
CA ALA A 123 7.84 14.73 -8.64
C ALA A 123 6.85 13.70 -9.24
N MET A 124 7.27 12.45 -9.43
CA MET A 124 6.42 11.38 -9.93
C MET A 124 5.55 10.74 -8.84
N ASP A 125 5.79 11.05 -7.57
CA ASP A 125 4.96 10.55 -6.48
C ASP A 125 3.58 11.20 -6.50
N LEU A 126 2.53 10.43 -6.19
CA LEU A 126 1.15 10.93 -6.22
C LEU A 126 0.89 11.90 -5.07
N LYS A 127 0.40 13.09 -5.39
CA LYS A 127 0.11 14.14 -4.41
C LYS A 127 -0.90 13.70 -3.34
N HIS A 128 -1.96 12.99 -3.76
CA HIS A 128 -3.07 12.58 -2.89
C HIS A 128 -2.96 11.14 -2.38
N ALA A 129 -1.95 10.40 -2.85
CA ALA A 129 -1.61 9.07 -2.39
C ALA A 129 -0.09 8.87 -2.46
N PRO A 130 0.69 9.63 -1.66
CA PRO A 130 2.14 9.47 -1.66
C PRO A 130 2.51 8.06 -1.21
N MET A 131 3.55 7.50 -1.84
CA MET A 131 4.06 6.20 -1.45
C MET A 131 4.61 6.27 -0.03
N PHE A 132 4.19 5.36 0.80
CA PHE A 132 4.74 5.14 2.13
C PHE A 132 5.53 3.81 2.19
N GLY A 133 6.47 3.74 3.10
CA GLY A 133 7.17 2.52 3.46
C GLY A 133 6.87 2.12 4.90
N ILE A 134 6.64 0.84 5.12
CA ILE A 134 6.49 0.25 6.44
C ILE A 134 7.64 -0.71 6.65
N TRP A 135 8.26 -0.62 7.82
CA TRP A 135 9.21 -1.57 8.34
C TRP A 135 8.68 -2.11 9.66
N ALA A 136 8.59 -3.42 9.80
CA ALA A 136 8.12 -4.06 11.02
C ALA A 136 8.90 -5.33 11.31
N ARG A 137 9.28 -5.54 12.58
CA ARG A 137 10.06 -6.71 13.03
C ARG A 137 9.18 -7.64 13.84
N LYS A 138 9.27 -8.93 13.54
CA LYS A 138 8.75 -9.98 14.42
C LYS A 138 9.72 -10.18 15.57
N SER A 139 9.21 -10.09 16.79
CA SER A 139 10.00 -10.39 18.01
C SER A 139 10.31 -11.88 18.17
#